data_83b4af134cad20278fbab90127a4fcfe
#
_entry.id   83b4af134cad20278fbab90127a4fcfe
#
_cell.length_a   1.000
_cell.length_b   1.000
_cell.length_c   1.000
_cell.angle_alpha   90.00
_cell.angle_beta   90.00
_cell.angle_gamma   90.00
#
_symmetry.space_group_name_H-M   'P 1'
#
loop_
_entity.id
_entity.type
_entity.pdbx_description
1 polymer ?
#
loop_
_entity_poly.entity_id
_entity_poly.type
_entity_poly.pdbx_seq_one_letter_code
_entity_poly.pdbx_strand_id
1 'polypeptide(L)'
;MTELERKLVEIDRHIAECEAYIAKQRELIERAIQRGRSTEVAETTLEALEASLRAFERQRRLLLDRLQERERSPPPARTGS
;
A
#
# COMPACT_ATOMS: atom_id res chain seq x y z
N MET A 1 4.70 7.20 19.80
CA MET A 1 4.27 7.10 18.39
C MET A 1 2.92 7.75 18.22
N THR A 2 2.79 8.65 17.25
CA THR A 2 1.52 9.33 17.01
C THR A 2 0.56 8.43 16.27
N GLU A 3 -0.70 8.84 16.20
CA GLU A 3 -1.72 8.13 15.45
C GLU A 3 -1.36 8.02 13.97
N LEU A 4 -0.85 9.12 13.39
CA LEU A 4 -0.45 9.13 11.99
C LEU A 4 0.71 8.17 11.72
N GLU A 5 1.66 8.12 12.64
CA GLU A 5 2.79 7.21 12.51
C GLU A 5 2.37 5.76 12.60
N ARG A 6 1.42 5.44 13.48
CA ARG A 6 0.88 4.08 13.57
C ARG A 6 0.17 3.67 12.29
N LYS A 7 -0.64 4.57 11.75
CA LYS A 7 -1.34 4.31 10.49
C LYS A 7 -0.37 4.08 9.36
N LEU A 8 0.73 4.84 9.36
CA LEU A 8 1.75 4.68 8.34
C LEU A 8 2.42 3.30 8.43
N VAL A 9 2.73 2.85 9.64
CA VAL A 9 3.29 1.52 9.85
C VAL A 9 2.33 0.43 9.35
N GLU A 10 1.03 0.57 9.64
CA GLU A 10 0.02 -0.39 9.17
C GLU A 10 -0.06 -0.41 7.64
N ILE A 11 -0.07 0.76 7.03
CA ILE A 11 -0.13 0.88 5.56
C ILE A 11 1.09 0.25 4.92
N ASP A 12 2.27 0.49 5.48
CA ASP A 12 3.50 -0.09 4.96
C ASP A 12 3.46 -1.62 5.02
N ARG A 13 2.87 -2.16 6.08
CA ARG A 13 2.72 -3.61 6.19
C ARG A 13 1.74 -4.14 5.14
N HIS A 14 0.62 -3.47 4.92
CA HIS A 14 -0.34 -3.86 3.89
C HIS A 14 0.27 -3.82 2.50
N ILE A 15 1.07 -2.79 2.23
CA ILE A 15 1.77 -2.67 0.95
C ILE A 15 2.72 -3.86 0.75
N ALA A 16 3.52 -4.18 1.77
CA ALA A 16 4.45 -5.30 1.70
C ALA A 16 3.73 -6.62 1.47
N GLU A 17 2.59 -6.83 2.13
CA GLU A 17 1.78 -8.03 1.94
C GLU A 17 1.22 -8.12 0.53
N CYS A 18 0.70 -7.00 0.01
CA CYS A 18 0.20 -6.96 -1.36
C CYS A 18 1.30 -7.28 -2.37
N GLU A 19 2.48 -6.70 -2.18
CA GLU A 19 3.61 -6.94 -3.08
C GLU A 19 4.03 -8.41 -3.08
N ALA A 20 4.01 -9.04 -1.91
CA ALA A 20 4.33 -10.45 -1.80
C ALA A 20 3.30 -11.33 -2.51
N TYR A 21 2.01 -11.02 -2.36
CA TYR A 21 0.96 -11.76 -3.05
C TYR A 21 1.01 -11.54 -4.56
N ILE A 22 1.33 -10.33 -5.00
CA ILE A 22 1.48 -10.02 -6.43
C ILE A 22 2.61 -10.86 -7.02
N ALA A 23 3.74 -10.92 -6.34
CA ALA A 23 4.87 -11.74 -6.80
C ALA A 23 4.49 -13.21 -6.92
N LYS A 24 3.73 -13.71 -5.95
CA LYS A 24 3.27 -15.10 -5.98
C LYS A 24 2.31 -15.36 -7.14
N GLN A 25 1.39 -14.44 -7.41
CA GLN A 25 0.46 -14.59 -8.52
C GLN A 25 1.19 -14.59 -9.86
N ARG A 26 2.19 -13.75 -10.01
CA ARG A 26 3.00 -13.72 -11.23
C ARG A 26 3.73 -15.04 -11.45
N GLU A 27 4.27 -15.63 -10.39
CA GLU A 27 4.87 -16.97 -10.46
C GLU A 27 3.88 -18.03 -10.91
N LEU A 28 2.68 -18.01 -10.34
CA LEU A 28 1.63 -18.97 -10.69
C LEU A 28 1.21 -18.83 -12.15
N ILE A 29 1.10 -17.60 -12.64
CA ILE A 29 0.78 -17.34 -14.04
C ILE A 29 1.86 -17.92 -14.94
N GLU A 30 3.12 -17.65 -14.62
CA GLU A 30 4.23 -18.15 -15.40
C GLU A 30 4.26 -19.67 -15.47
N ARG A 31 4.04 -20.33 -14.34
CA ARG A 31 3.96 -21.79 -14.29
C ARG A 31 2.78 -22.35 -15.07
N ALA A 32 1.64 -21.66 -15.01
CA ALA A 32 0.46 -22.07 -15.76
C ALA A 32 0.72 -21.99 -17.27
N ILE A 33 1.36 -20.92 -17.70
CA ILE A 33 1.72 -20.75 -19.10
C ILE A 33 2.65 -21.90 -19.55
N GLN A 34 3.66 -22.20 -18.76
CA GLN A 34 4.59 -23.28 -19.09
C GLN A 34 3.91 -24.64 -19.21
N ARG A 35 2.85 -24.85 -18.45
CA ARG A 35 2.10 -26.10 -18.44
C ARG A 35 0.90 -26.10 -19.37
N GLY A 36 0.69 -25.03 -20.11
CA GLY A 36 -0.45 -24.91 -21.00
C GLY A 36 -1.79 -24.82 -20.28
N ARG A 37 -1.79 -24.31 -19.04
CA ARG A 37 -3.01 -24.17 -18.26
C ARG A 37 -3.56 -22.76 -18.35
N SER A 38 -4.84 -22.63 -18.01
CA SER A 38 -5.49 -21.32 -17.98
C SER A 38 -4.90 -20.44 -16.91
N THR A 39 -4.75 -19.15 -17.23
CA THR A 39 -4.22 -18.15 -16.30
C THR A 39 -5.32 -17.19 -15.84
N GLU A 40 -6.57 -17.42 -16.28
CA GLU A 40 -7.66 -16.47 -16.07
C GLU A 40 -7.89 -16.08 -14.62
N VAL A 41 -8.00 -17.07 -13.73
CA VAL A 41 -8.26 -16.80 -12.31
C VAL A 41 -7.09 -16.06 -11.69
N ALA A 42 -5.87 -16.48 -11.99
CA ALA A 42 -4.67 -15.85 -11.44
C ALA A 42 -4.52 -14.41 -11.93
N GLU A 43 -4.87 -14.15 -13.19
CA GLU A 43 -4.84 -12.79 -13.74
C GLU A 43 -5.86 -11.88 -13.08
N THR A 44 -7.07 -12.39 -12.84
CA THR A 44 -8.11 -11.63 -12.14
C THR A 44 -7.66 -11.30 -10.72
N THR A 45 -7.06 -12.27 -10.05
CA THR A 45 -6.52 -12.06 -8.69
C THR A 45 -5.40 -11.02 -8.71
N LEU A 46 -4.52 -11.10 -9.71
CA LEU A 46 -3.43 -10.14 -9.86
C LEU A 46 -3.96 -8.71 -10.04
N GLU A 47 -4.96 -8.54 -10.90
CA GLU A 47 -5.58 -7.23 -11.12
C GLU A 47 -6.16 -6.64 -9.83
N ALA A 48 -6.84 -7.47 -9.05
CA ALA A 48 -7.43 -7.04 -7.77
C ALA A 48 -6.34 -6.62 -6.79
N LEU A 49 -5.25 -7.39 -6.72
CA LEU A 49 -4.13 -7.08 -5.83
C LEU A 49 -3.44 -5.78 -6.26
N GLU A 50 -3.26 -5.58 -7.55
CA GLU A 50 -2.65 -4.35 -8.06
C GLU A 50 -3.51 -3.13 -7.76
N ALA A 51 -4.83 -3.27 -7.86
CA ALA A 51 -5.75 -2.19 -7.51
C ALA A 51 -5.67 -1.87 -6.01
N SER A 52 -5.59 -2.89 -5.17
CA SER A 52 -5.43 -2.71 -3.73
C SER A 52 -4.11 -2.02 -3.40
N LEU A 53 -3.04 -2.44 -4.06
CA LEU A 53 -1.73 -1.82 -3.87
C LEU A 53 -1.77 -0.33 -4.20
N ARG A 54 -2.37 0.03 -5.33
CA ARG A 54 -2.49 1.44 -5.70
C ARG A 54 -3.28 2.25 -4.68
N ALA A 55 -4.35 1.65 -4.12
CA ALA A 55 -5.15 2.31 -3.09
C ALA A 55 -4.34 2.54 -1.82
N PHE A 56 -3.58 1.55 -1.38
CA PHE A 56 -2.71 1.69 -0.21
C PHE A 56 -1.62 2.72 -0.44
N GLU A 57 -1.05 2.76 -1.63
CA GLU A 57 -0.03 3.75 -1.97
C GLU A 57 -0.57 5.18 -1.93
N ARG A 58 -1.81 5.37 -2.39
CA ARG A 58 -2.47 6.68 -2.29
C ARG A 58 -2.71 7.06 -0.84
N GLN A 59 -3.17 6.12 -0.01
CA GLN A 59 -3.37 6.37 1.42
C GLN A 59 -2.07 6.73 2.10
N ARG A 60 -0.99 6.03 1.75
CA ARG A 60 0.33 6.29 2.29
C ARG A 60 0.77 7.72 1.98
N ARG A 61 0.58 8.15 0.74
CA ARG A 61 0.93 9.50 0.33
C ARG A 61 0.16 10.55 1.13
N LEU A 62 -1.14 10.34 1.34
CA LEU A 62 -1.95 11.26 2.13
C LEU A 62 -1.47 11.34 3.58
N LEU A 63 -1.09 10.21 4.17
CA LEU A 63 -0.57 10.20 5.53
C LEU A 63 0.76 10.94 5.62
N LEU A 64 1.63 10.74 4.64
CA LEU A 64 2.92 11.45 4.60
C LEU A 64 2.72 12.94 4.44
N ASP A 65 1.77 13.34 3.61
CA ASP A 65 1.45 14.76 3.42
C ASP A 65 0.99 15.38 4.73
N ARG A 66 0.14 14.68 5.47
CA ARG A 66 -0.34 15.17 6.77
C ARG A 66 0.79 15.29 7.78
N LEU A 67 1.70 14.34 7.81
CA LEU A 67 2.86 14.40 8.69
C LEU A 67 3.74 15.59 8.34
N GLN A 68 3.98 15.81 7.05
CA GLN A 68 4.78 16.94 6.59
C GLN A 68 4.13 18.26 6.94
N GLU A 69 2.83 18.35 6.80
CA GLU A 69 2.08 19.55 7.17
C GLU A 69 2.24 19.87 8.65
N ARG A 70 2.17 18.86 9.50
CA ARG A 70 2.35 19.05 10.94
C ARG A 70 3.74 19.56 11.28
N GLU A 71 4.75 19.07 10.59
CA GLU A 71 6.12 19.50 10.81
C GLU A 71 6.38 20.88 10.23
N ARG A 72 5.76 21.17 9.09
CA ARG A 72 5.96 22.43 8.39
C ARG A 72 5.17 23.56 8.99
N SER A 73 4.00 23.26 9.53
CA SER A 73 3.14 24.24 10.16
C SER A 73 3.02 23.87 11.63
N PRO A 74 3.95 24.32 12.45
CA PRO A 74 3.86 24.03 13.87
C PRO A 74 2.54 24.58 14.41
N PRO A 75 1.94 23.94 15.39
CA PRO A 75 0.69 24.39 15.95
C PRO A 75 0.85 25.85 16.35
N PRO A 76 -0.20 26.62 16.16
CA PRO A 76 -0.16 28.04 16.52
C PRO A 76 0.35 28.16 17.93
N ALA A 77 1.30 29.01 18.07
CA ALA A 77 1.89 29.22 19.35
C ALA A 77 0.78 29.47 20.32
N ARG A 78 0.80 28.77 21.39
CA ARG A 78 -0.10 29.03 22.41
C ARG A 78 0.33 30.21 23.04
N THR A 79 -0.02 31.16 22.55
CA THR A 79 0.39 32.30 23.18
C THR A 79 -0.35 32.54 24.37
N GLY A 80 -1.09 31.76 24.78
CA GLY A 80 -1.66 31.93 25.99
C GLY A 80 -1.58 33.33 26.41
N SER A 81 -0.84 33.74 25.86
CA SER A 81 -0.69 35.09 26.02
C SER A 81 -1.80 35.76 25.40
#